data_026e75f61a3c314ee967d95b4390ddf1
#
_entry.id   026e75f61a3c314ee967d95b4390ddf1
#
_cell.length_a   1.000
_cell.length_b   1.000
_cell.length_c   1.000
_cell.angle_alpha   90.00
_cell.angle_beta   90.00
_cell.angle_gamma   90.00
#
_symmetry.space_group_name_H-M   'P 1'
#
loop_
_entity.id
_entity.type
_entity.pdbx_description
1 polymer ?
#
loop_
_entity_poly.entity_id
_entity_poly.type
_entity_poly.pdbx_seq_one_letter_code
_entity_poly.pdbx_strand_id
1 'polypeptide(L)'
;MKKILLVRPPRFLWPFINESDNFLLPLGLPCIAGQIRSKLPDIEIKIIDCPPLKIGWESLGKIIREENPDMVGAGEEALYCHEAVRLFNLAKEINPAVITVAGGHFFSWMVDHSLNDFPIDFIVRFEGEETIVELIKAINEKKNLVEVKGIAYKNNGQIIRTPPRPLIKDLDTLALPAFDLMPMGKYSPFGYLWPQSVTLEHSRGCIDRCNFCSLWTFWGQHLKTDIEKGELDVTPRYRTKSVERMLEEIDIVYKKYNRKYIIWADPTFNVDDKWTNDFCDGLLKRNYKDLHWWAFLRADYLLRDEKAGILEKMVLAGLTHPLIGVERGCTEDLRKVQKSVYTRDLVKEVFLILKNKYPQVFRQGTFITCLPFDTRESMLDLVKYAVEIDIDYPAFHPVAPVPGTFLYQEALKNNALEEKDFRKYDWATPIMRSDNGFSMEEFAKLNMELNKRYILYRPHWIFRGLFSPYKHKRGLYWWFLQNTLKMMFLGVMDVVLGKKKFEGITGFMRLKKPGWYDS
;
A
#
# COMPACT_ATOMS: atom_id res chain seq x y z
N MET A 1 6.62 24.57 -20.28
CA MET A 1 7.12 23.63 -19.22
C MET A 1 8.22 22.80 -19.82
N LYS A 2 9.37 22.77 -19.15
CA LYS A 2 10.58 22.05 -19.61
C LYS A 2 11.09 21.04 -18.59
N LYS A 3 10.82 21.26 -17.29
CA LYS A 3 11.33 20.42 -16.22
C LYS A 3 10.25 20.06 -15.18
N ILE A 4 10.15 18.77 -14.87
CA ILE A 4 9.21 18.22 -13.90
C ILE A 4 9.97 17.49 -12.81
N LEU A 5 9.61 17.77 -11.56
CA LEU A 5 10.11 17.06 -10.39
C LEU A 5 8.97 16.24 -9.76
N LEU A 6 9.09 14.92 -9.76
CA LEU A 6 8.18 14.02 -9.06
C LEU A 6 8.82 13.59 -7.73
N VAL A 7 8.10 13.72 -6.64
CA VAL A 7 8.69 13.57 -5.30
C VAL A 7 7.86 12.64 -4.43
N ARG A 8 8.50 11.64 -3.80
CA ARG A 8 8.04 11.08 -2.55
C ARG A 8 8.73 11.84 -1.42
N PRO A 9 7.99 12.64 -0.64
CA PRO A 9 8.59 13.55 0.34
C PRO A 9 9.23 12.82 1.51
N PRO A 10 10.00 13.51 2.37
CA PRO A 10 10.49 12.96 3.61
C PRO A 10 9.35 12.46 4.48
N ARG A 11 9.37 11.19 4.82
CA ARG A 11 8.44 10.53 5.72
C ARG A 11 9.14 9.39 6.44
N PHE A 12 8.54 8.85 7.47
CA PHE A 12 9.04 7.67 8.15
C PHE A 12 7.88 6.75 8.48
N LEU A 13 8.10 5.49 8.19
CA LEU A 13 7.16 4.46 8.54
C LEU A 13 7.26 4.07 10.00
N TRP A 14 6.20 3.51 10.42
CA TRP A 14 6.02 2.84 11.68
C TRP A 14 7.22 1.94 12.02
N PRO A 15 7.63 1.87 13.31
CA PRO A 15 8.95 1.38 13.72
C PRO A 15 9.26 -0.06 13.39
N PHE A 16 8.28 -0.84 12.95
CA PHE A 16 8.50 -2.24 12.62
C PHE A 16 9.24 -2.48 11.31
N ILE A 17 9.28 -1.52 10.40
CA ILE A 17 9.75 -1.80 9.05
C ILE A 17 11.16 -1.25 8.87
N ASN A 18 11.34 0.01 8.79
CA ASN A 18 12.67 0.65 8.92
C ASN A 18 12.55 2.18 8.90
N GLU A 19 13.59 2.84 9.39
CA GLU A 19 13.66 4.30 9.46
C GLU A 19 13.74 4.98 8.09
N SER A 20 14.00 4.22 7.03
CA SER A 20 14.22 4.75 5.67
C SER A 20 13.01 4.61 4.76
N ASP A 21 11.90 4.05 5.24
CA ASP A 21 10.71 3.74 4.42
C ASP A 21 11.04 3.22 3.00
N ASN A 22 12.04 2.36 2.90
CA ASN A 22 12.46 1.75 1.64
C ASN A 22 11.82 0.37 1.42
N PHE A 23 10.75 0.07 2.13
CA PHE A 23 10.02 -1.19 2.04
C PHE A 23 9.43 -1.38 0.65
N LEU A 24 8.71 -0.37 0.14
CA LEU A 24 8.08 -0.40 -1.17
C LEU A 24 8.68 0.68 -2.08
N LEU A 25 9.01 0.29 -3.31
CA LEU A 25 9.24 1.24 -4.38
C LEU A 25 7.89 1.91 -4.72
N PRO A 26 7.81 3.26 -4.75
CA PRO A 26 6.58 3.99 -5.10
C PRO A 26 6.31 3.88 -6.60
N LEU A 27 5.72 2.76 -7.05
CA LEU A 27 5.59 2.38 -8.45
C LEU A 27 4.89 3.45 -9.31
N GLY A 28 3.96 4.22 -8.75
CA GLY A 28 3.27 5.30 -9.47
C GLY A 28 4.22 6.36 -10.03
N LEU A 29 5.31 6.71 -9.33
CA LEU A 29 6.25 7.72 -9.79
C LEU A 29 6.99 7.30 -11.08
N PRO A 30 7.64 6.12 -11.15
CA PRO A 30 8.27 5.67 -12.39
C PRO A 30 7.27 5.37 -13.51
N CYS A 31 6.02 4.95 -13.22
CA CYS A 31 4.98 4.79 -14.24
C CYS A 31 4.62 6.14 -14.88
N ILE A 32 4.33 7.15 -14.08
CA ILE A 32 4.04 8.52 -14.54
C ILE A 32 5.23 9.08 -15.33
N ALA A 33 6.45 8.95 -14.81
CA ALA A 33 7.67 9.44 -15.47
C ALA A 33 7.92 8.72 -16.81
N GLY A 34 7.72 7.41 -16.86
CA GLY A 34 7.83 6.62 -18.08
C GLY A 34 6.87 7.08 -19.16
N GLN A 35 5.60 7.31 -18.78
CA GLN A 35 4.56 7.76 -19.70
C GLN A 35 4.84 9.19 -20.21
N ILE A 36 5.21 10.13 -19.33
CA ILE A 36 5.58 11.48 -19.75
C ILE A 36 6.76 11.43 -20.70
N ARG A 37 7.85 10.73 -20.35
CA ARG A 37 9.06 10.60 -21.18
C ARG A 37 8.76 10.02 -22.56
N SER A 38 7.89 9.03 -22.63
CA SER A 38 7.48 8.40 -23.89
C SER A 38 6.66 9.32 -24.80
N LYS A 39 5.81 10.19 -24.24
CA LYS A 39 4.86 11.03 -24.99
C LYS A 39 5.32 12.48 -25.16
N LEU A 40 6.27 12.93 -24.35
CA LEU A 40 6.77 14.30 -24.27
C LEU A 40 8.30 14.27 -24.07
N PRO A 41 9.07 13.82 -25.08
CA PRO A 41 10.51 13.56 -24.93
C PRO A 41 11.34 14.82 -24.66
N ASP A 42 10.82 16.01 -24.95
CA ASP A 42 11.49 17.29 -24.72
C ASP A 42 11.39 17.78 -23.26
N ILE A 43 10.68 17.06 -22.40
CA ILE A 43 10.53 17.40 -20.99
C ILE A 43 11.54 16.62 -20.15
N GLU A 44 12.38 17.34 -19.42
CA GLU A 44 13.26 16.76 -18.41
C GLU A 44 12.42 16.32 -17.20
N ILE A 45 12.59 15.06 -16.79
CA ILE A 45 11.90 14.50 -15.61
C ILE A 45 12.93 14.00 -14.62
N LYS A 46 12.73 14.38 -13.36
CA LYS A 46 13.51 13.89 -12.24
C LYS A 46 12.60 13.29 -11.18
N ILE A 47 13.02 12.18 -10.57
CA ILE A 47 12.31 11.58 -9.42
C ILE A 47 13.20 11.72 -8.19
N ILE A 48 12.65 12.25 -7.11
CA ILE A 48 13.31 12.30 -5.80
C ILE A 48 12.49 11.44 -4.83
N ASP A 49 13.08 10.33 -4.46
CA ASP A 49 12.52 9.45 -3.42
C ASP A 49 13.28 9.67 -2.11
N CYS A 50 12.77 10.56 -1.26
CA CYS A 50 13.48 11.03 -0.09
C CYS A 50 13.78 9.95 0.96
N PRO A 51 12.86 9.06 1.35
CA PRO A 51 13.09 8.10 2.42
C PRO A 51 14.27 7.15 2.16
N PRO A 52 14.37 6.42 1.05
CA PRO A 52 15.49 5.51 0.80
C PRO A 52 16.82 6.24 0.58
N LEU A 53 16.78 7.50 0.14
CA LEU A 53 17.95 8.36 -0.03
C LEU A 53 18.32 9.11 1.25
N LYS A 54 17.47 9.07 2.29
CA LYS A 54 17.61 9.83 3.54
C LYS A 54 17.74 11.32 3.31
N ILE A 55 16.99 11.85 2.34
CA ILE A 55 16.90 13.28 2.06
C ILE A 55 15.84 13.87 2.99
N GLY A 56 16.24 14.80 3.84
CA GLY A 56 15.33 15.52 4.73
C GLY A 56 14.78 16.80 4.11
N TRP A 57 13.99 17.53 4.88
CA TRP A 57 13.25 18.70 4.39
C TRP A 57 14.17 19.85 3.97
N GLU A 58 15.26 20.11 4.70
CA GLU A 58 16.23 21.16 4.34
C GLU A 58 16.95 20.81 3.03
N SER A 59 17.42 19.57 2.90
CA SER A 59 18.08 19.07 1.69
C SER A 59 17.14 19.05 0.49
N LEU A 60 15.87 18.65 0.68
CA LEU A 60 14.86 18.71 -0.37
C LEU A 60 14.62 20.14 -0.84
N GLY A 61 14.57 21.12 0.07
CA GLY A 61 14.46 22.53 -0.29
C GLY A 61 15.63 23.04 -1.12
N LYS A 62 16.86 22.60 -0.82
CA LYS A 62 18.06 22.90 -1.64
C LYS A 62 17.92 22.31 -3.05
N ILE A 63 17.52 21.04 -3.15
CA ILE A 63 17.31 20.37 -4.44
C ILE A 63 16.26 21.11 -5.28
N ILE A 64 15.11 21.50 -4.70
CA ILE A 64 14.07 22.22 -5.44
C ILE A 64 14.58 23.56 -5.98
N ARG A 65 15.39 24.30 -5.20
CA ARG A 65 16.01 25.58 -5.66
C ARG A 65 16.98 25.35 -6.80
N GLU A 66 17.86 24.34 -6.69
CA GLU A 66 18.86 24.03 -7.70
C GLU A 66 18.23 23.51 -9.00
N GLU A 67 17.22 22.64 -8.88
CA GLU A 67 16.53 22.08 -10.04
C GLU A 67 15.61 23.09 -10.72
N ASN A 68 15.09 24.05 -9.97
CA ASN A 68 14.16 25.08 -10.44
C ASN A 68 13.08 24.53 -11.39
N PRO A 69 12.25 23.56 -10.96
CA PRO A 69 11.28 22.89 -11.82
C PRO A 69 10.11 23.82 -12.18
N ASP A 70 9.53 23.59 -13.36
CA ASP A 70 8.26 24.23 -13.74
C ASP A 70 7.06 23.58 -13.03
N MET A 71 7.20 22.28 -12.67
CA MET A 71 6.15 21.51 -11.99
C MET A 71 6.75 20.62 -10.90
N VAL A 72 6.07 20.57 -9.75
CA VAL A 72 6.33 19.60 -8.67
C VAL A 72 5.09 18.72 -8.49
N GLY A 73 5.28 17.40 -8.59
CA GLY A 73 4.21 16.41 -8.44
C GLY A 73 4.46 15.45 -7.30
N ALA A 74 3.39 15.12 -6.57
CA ALA A 74 3.39 14.04 -5.56
C ALA A 74 2.04 13.34 -5.52
N GLY A 75 2.05 12.06 -5.16
CA GLY A 75 0.83 11.28 -4.96
C GLY A 75 0.94 10.47 -3.68
N GLU A 76 -0.07 10.57 -2.79
CA GLU A 76 -0.02 9.95 -1.47
C GLU A 76 -1.36 9.34 -1.05
N GLU A 77 -1.27 8.46 -0.06
CA GLU A 77 -2.37 7.91 0.71
C GLU A 77 -2.76 8.85 1.86
N ALA A 78 -3.87 8.56 2.55
CA ALA A 78 -4.37 9.36 3.66
C ALA A 78 -3.31 9.59 4.75
N LEU A 79 -2.59 8.54 5.13
CA LEU A 79 -1.55 8.59 6.17
C LEU A 79 -0.45 9.63 5.91
N TYR A 80 -0.08 9.82 4.65
CA TYR A 80 1.04 10.69 4.25
C TYR A 80 0.63 11.93 3.45
N CYS A 81 -0.65 12.24 3.40
CA CYS A 81 -1.13 13.42 2.65
C CYS A 81 -0.51 14.73 3.17
N HIS A 82 -0.24 14.83 4.47
CA HIS A 82 0.37 16.01 5.09
C HIS A 82 1.81 16.26 4.64
N GLU A 83 2.59 15.21 4.37
CA GLU A 83 3.93 15.31 3.83
C GLU A 83 3.92 15.85 2.39
N ALA A 84 2.96 15.40 1.57
CA ALA A 84 2.77 15.96 0.23
C ALA A 84 2.34 17.44 0.30
N VAL A 85 1.46 17.81 1.22
CA VAL A 85 1.06 19.21 1.44
C VAL A 85 2.25 20.06 1.87
N ARG A 86 3.10 19.56 2.78
CA ARG A 86 4.33 20.25 3.20
C ARG A 86 5.30 20.45 2.02
N LEU A 87 5.42 19.46 1.13
CA LEU A 87 6.19 19.58 -0.11
C LEU A 87 5.66 20.72 -1.00
N PHE A 88 4.34 20.78 -1.21
CA PHE A 88 3.75 21.83 -2.05
C PHE A 88 3.90 23.22 -1.44
N ASN A 89 3.77 23.38 -0.12
CA ASN A 89 4.09 24.64 0.57
C ASN A 89 5.56 25.02 0.32
N LEU A 90 6.49 24.11 0.57
CA LEU A 90 7.93 24.35 0.35
C LEU A 90 8.23 24.74 -1.10
N ALA A 91 7.61 24.08 -2.07
CA ALA A 91 7.80 24.41 -3.49
C ALA A 91 7.29 25.81 -3.83
N LYS A 92 6.09 26.19 -3.33
CA LYS A 92 5.51 27.53 -3.53
C LYS A 92 6.28 28.63 -2.77
N GLU A 93 6.85 28.35 -1.61
CA GLU A 93 7.73 29.27 -0.88
C GLU A 93 9.01 29.55 -1.65
N ILE A 94 9.56 28.55 -2.34
CA ILE A 94 10.79 28.69 -3.15
C ILE A 94 10.49 29.40 -4.46
N ASN A 95 9.43 29.02 -5.15
CA ASN A 95 8.98 29.62 -6.40
C ASN A 95 7.45 29.66 -6.45
N PRO A 96 6.82 30.82 -6.19
CA PRO A 96 5.35 30.94 -6.24
C PRO A 96 4.72 30.59 -7.59
N ALA A 97 5.49 30.63 -8.68
CA ALA A 97 5.03 30.31 -10.03
C ALA A 97 5.11 28.81 -10.36
N VAL A 98 5.76 27.98 -9.54
CA VAL A 98 5.82 26.54 -9.77
C VAL A 98 4.42 25.92 -9.76
N ILE A 99 4.16 25.05 -10.72
CA ILE A 99 2.87 24.34 -10.76
C ILE A 99 2.93 23.15 -9.80
N THR A 100 1.99 23.04 -8.89
CA THR A 100 1.87 21.93 -7.95
C THR A 100 0.76 20.97 -8.37
N VAL A 101 1.12 19.68 -8.51
CA VAL A 101 0.20 18.64 -8.98
C VAL A 101 0.13 17.51 -7.95
N ALA A 102 -1.06 17.32 -7.39
CA ALA A 102 -1.35 16.21 -6.48
C ALA A 102 -2.02 15.05 -7.21
N GLY A 103 -1.77 13.82 -6.73
CA GLY A 103 -2.41 12.60 -7.22
C GLY A 103 -2.47 11.52 -6.15
N GLY A 104 -2.75 10.29 -6.56
CA GLY A 104 -2.84 9.14 -5.65
C GLY A 104 -4.18 9.07 -4.92
N HIS A 105 -4.25 8.14 -3.97
CA HIS A 105 -5.51 7.77 -3.33
C HIS A 105 -6.18 8.93 -2.61
N PHE A 106 -5.48 9.63 -1.72
CA PHE A 106 -6.08 10.69 -0.91
C PHE A 106 -6.65 11.82 -1.75
N PHE A 107 -5.82 12.41 -2.62
CA PHE A 107 -6.19 13.60 -3.38
C PHE A 107 -7.25 13.33 -4.45
N SER A 108 -7.33 12.10 -4.97
CA SER A 108 -8.40 11.72 -5.90
C SER A 108 -9.78 11.74 -5.27
N TRP A 109 -9.86 11.47 -3.96
CA TRP A 109 -11.11 11.40 -3.21
C TRP A 109 -11.46 12.72 -2.51
N MET A 110 -10.48 13.39 -1.90
CA MET A 110 -10.65 14.60 -1.07
C MET A 110 -10.34 15.88 -1.87
N VAL A 111 -11.10 16.08 -2.95
CA VAL A 111 -10.84 17.14 -3.93
C VAL A 111 -11.13 18.53 -3.38
N ASP A 112 -12.32 18.75 -2.78
CA ASP A 112 -12.71 20.06 -2.27
C ASP A 112 -11.84 20.47 -1.09
N HIS A 113 -11.64 19.57 -0.14
CA HIS A 113 -10.72 19.76 0.98
C HIS A 113 -9.32 20.13 0.47
N SER A 114 -8.78 19.34 -0.48
CA SER A 114 -7.41 19.53 -0.96
C SER A 114 -7.20 20.86 -1.69
N LEU A 115 -8.14 21.24 -2.56
CA LEU A 115 -8.02 22.48 -3.32
C LEU A 115 -8.38 23.73 -2.51
N ASN A 116 -9.19 23.61 -1.46
CA ASN A 116 -9.51 24.75 -0.60
C ASN A 116 -8.42 25.06 0.42
N ASP A 117 -7.83 24.02 0.99
CA ASP A 117 -7.00 24.15 2.19
C ASP A 117 -5.50 24.07 1.91
N PHE A 118 -5.09 23.62 0.69
CA PHE A 118 -3.69 23.38 0.35
C PHE A 118 -3.25 24.11 -0.93
N PRO A 119 -1.97 24.43 -1.09
CA PRO A 119 -1.43 25.12 -2.26
C PRO A 119 -1.23 24.15 -3.44
N ILE A 120 -2.34 23.58 -3.91
CA ILE A 120 -2.39 22.63 -5.01
C ILE A 120 -3.07 23.31 -6.21
N ASP A 121 -2.36 23.38 -7.34
CA ASP A 121 -2.92 23.94 -8.56
C ASP A 121 -3.82 22.93 -9.30
N PHE A 122 -3.37 21.66 -9.35
CA PHE A 122 -4.10 20.59 -10.04
C PHE A 122 -4.10 19.29 -9.24
N ILE A 123 -5.22 18.59 -9.32
CA ILE A 123 -5.34 17.21 -8.87
C ILE A 123 -5.53 16.32 -10.10
N VAL A 124 -4.66 15.33 -10.27
CA VAL A 124 -4.82 14.24 -11.24
C VAL A 124 -5.52 13.09 -10.52
N ARG A 125 -6.74 12.79 -10.96
CA ARG A 125 -7.63 11.85 -10.28
C ARG A 125 -7.50 10.44 -10.86
N PHE A 126 -7.35 9.45 -9.98
CA PHE A 126 -7.30 8.02 -10.29
C PHE A 126 -6.12 7.63 -11.21
N GLU A 127 -6.36 7.02 -12.39
CA GLU A 127 -5.29 6.66 -13.34
C GLU A 127 -4.65 7.92 -13.91
N GLY A 128 -3.39 8.15 -13.57
CA GLY A 128 -2.71 9.41 -13.84
C GLY A 128 -1.91 9.45 -15.13
N GLU A 129 -1.53 8.31 -15.70
CA GLU A 129 -0.52 8.22 -16.76
C GLU A 129 -0.91 9.00 -18.03
N GLU A 130 -2.13 8.83 -18.51
CA GLU A 130 -2.62 9.60 -19.68
C GLU A 130 -3.07 11.00 -19.28
N THR A 131 -3.66 11.13 -18.09
CA THR A 131 -4.20 12.40 -17.60
C THR A 131 -3.10 13.44 -17.43
N ILE A 132 -1.94 13.06 -16.84
CA ILE A 132 -0.83 13.99 -16.65
C ILE A 132 -0.24 14.46 -17.99
N VAL A 133 -0.15 13.58 -18.98
CA VAL A 133 0.36 13.92 -20.32
C VAL A 133 -0.55 14.94 -21.00
N GLU A 134 -1.87 14.73 -20.94
CA GLU A 134 -2.84 15.69 -21.50
C GLU A 134 -2.82 17.03 -20.75
N LEU A 135 -2.73 17.01 -19.41
CA LEU A 135 -2.63 18.20 -18.59
C LEU A 135 -1.40 19.04 -18.99
N ILE A 136 -0.22 18.40 -19.09
CA ILE A 136 1.01 19.07 -19.49
C ILE A 136 0.88 19.69 -20.89
N LYS A 137 0.33 18.96 -21.87
CA LYS A 137 0.06 19.48 -23.22
C LYS A 137 -0.88 20.68 -23.18
N ALA A 138 -1.98 20.58 -22.45
CA ALA A 138 -2.96 21.65 -22.36
C ALA A 138 -2.37 22.93 -21.74
N ILE A 139 -1.52 22.80 -20.72
CA ILE A 139 -0.80 23.93 -20.11
C ILE A 139 0.18 24.56 -21.11
N ASN A 140 1.00 23.75 -21.78
CA ASN A 140 2.01 24.24 -22.73
C ASN A 140 1.38 24.94 -23.94
N GLU A 141 0.28 24.39 -24.44
CA GLU A 141 -0.43 24.89 -25.61
C GLU A 141 -1.52 25.94 -25.25
N LYS A 142 -1.66 26.27 -23.97
CA LYS A 142 -2.70 27.19 -23.44
C LYS A 142 -4.13 26.80 -23.86
N LYS A 143 -4.39 25.49 -23.91
CA LYS A 143 -5.71 24.94 -24.24
C LYS A 143 -6.68 25.05 -23.06
N ASN A 144 -7.97 24.88 -23.37
CA ASN A 144 -9.01 24.87 -22.35
C ASN A 144 -8.88 23.62 -21.45
N LEU A 145 -8.59 23.84 -20.17
CA LEU A 145 -8.40 22.77 -19.19
C LEU A 145 -9.67 21.94 -18.93
N VAL A 146 -10.85 22.45 -19.23
CA VAL A 146 -12.11 21.72 -19.09
C VAL A 146 -12.18 20.49 -20.00
N GLU A 147 -11.41 20.48 -21.10
CA GLU A 147 -11.34 19.36 -22.04
C GLU A 147 -10.44 18.21 -21.52
N VAL A 148 -9.55 18.48 -20.57
CA VAL A 148 -8.67 17.46 -19.97
C VAL A 148 -9.48 16.62 -18.99
N LYS A 149 -9.71 15.35 -19.31
CA LYS A 149 -10.47 14.44 -18.45
C LYS A 149 -9.65 14.00 -17.23
N GLY A 150 -10.33 13.83 -16.09
CA GLY A 150 -9.72 13.24 -14.89
C GLY A 150 -8.91 14.23 -14.06
N ILE A 151 -9.08 15.54 -14.22
CA ILE A 151 -8.44 16.54 -13.37
C ILE A 151 -9.46 17.28 -12.49
N ALA A 152 -8.94 17.91 -11.45
CA ALA A 152 -9.64 18.95 -10.71
C ALA A 152 -8.69 20.12 -10.43
N TYR A 153 -9.21 21.34 -10.44
CA TYR A 153 -8.46 22.57 -10.20
C TYR A 153 -9.37 23.70 -9.76
N LYS A 154 -8.79 24.77 -9.23
CA LYS A 154 -9.53 25.97 -8.86
C LYS A 154 -9.42 27.02 -9.97
N ASN A 155 -10.55 27.58 -10.39
CA ASN A 155 -10.61 28.68 -11.33
C ASN A 155 -11.52 29.78 -10.77
N ASN A 156 -10.99 30.99 -10.61
CA ASN A 156 -11.71 32.14 -10.03
C ASN A 156 -12.42 31.79 -8.71
N GLY A 157 -11.77 31.03 -7.85
CA GLY A 157 -12.32 30.61 -6.54
C GLY A 157 -13.28 29.43 -6.60
N GLN A 158 -13.69 28.97 -7.78
CA GLN A 158 -14.56 27.81 -7.96
C GLN A 158 -13.76 26.54 -8.26
N ILE A 159 -14.13 25.45 -7.64
CA ILE A 159 -13.55 24.14 -7.92
C ILE A 159 -14.22 23.54 -9.14
N ILE A 160 -13.40 23.23 -10.14
CA ILE A 160 -13.80 22.56 -11.37
C ILE A 160 -13.32 21.13 -11.31
N ARG A 161 -14.23 20.17 -11.44
CA ARG A 161 -13.95 18.76 -11.65
C ARG A 161 -14.31 18.41 -13.09
N THR A 162 -13.32 18.05 -13.89
CA THR A 162 -13.61 17.58 -15.25
C THR A 162 -14.19 16.17 -15.22
N PRO A 163 -14.86 15.72 -16.29
CA PRO A 163 -15.39 14.37 -16.36
C PRO A 163 -14.32 13.31 -16.04
N PRO A 164 -14.68 12.22 -15.35
CA PRO A 164 -13.74 11.16 -15.07
C PRO A 164 -13.18 10.59 -16.38
N ARG A 165 -11.89 10.25 -16.37
CA ARG A 165 -11.26 9.57 -17.50
C ARG A 165 -11.77 8.13 -17.56
N PRO A 166 -12.10 7.60 -18.75
CA PRO A 166 -12.30 6.17 -18.92
C PRO A 166 -11.05 5.40 -18.51
N LEU A 167 -11.25 4.23 -17.89
CA LEU A 167 -10.14 3.36 -17.51
C LEU A 167 -9.31 2.96 -18.73
N ILE A 168 -8.00 2.88 -18.56
CA ILE A 168 -7.07 2.34 -19.56
C ILE A 168 -7.41 0.87 -19.77
N LYS A 169 -7.94 0.52 -20.94
CA LYS A 169 -8.44 -0.83 -21.22
C LYS A 169 -7.29 -1.83 -21.37
N ASP A 170 -6.29 -1.45 -22.14
CA ASP A 170 -5.10 -2.24 -22.43
C ASP A 170 -3.90 -1.65 -21.70
N LEU A 171 -3.46 -2.32 -20.63
CA LEU A 171 -2.35 -1.86 -19.79
C LEU A 171 -0.98 -2.02 -20.48
N ASP A 172 -0.88 -2.80 -21.55
CA ASP A 172 0.34 -2.96 -22.32
C ASP A 172 0.67 -1.74 -23.18
N THR A 173 -0.32 -0.86 -23.41
CA THR A 173 -0.13 0.43 -24.11
C THR A 173 0.63 1.46 -23.29
N LEU A 174 0.74 1.24 -21.98
CA LEU A 174 1.51 2.10 -21.10
C LEU A 174 3.01 1.94 -21.33
N ALA A 175 3.74 3.03 -21.18
CA ALA A 175 5.20 2.98 -21.22
C ALA A 175 5.75 2.10 -20.09
N LEU A 176 6.96 1.56 -20.29
CA LEU A 176 7.70 0.90 -19.21
C LEU A 176 7.96 1.88 -18.07
N PRO A 177 7.84 1.45 -16.80
CA PRO A 177 8.19 2.31 -15.68
C PRO A 177 9.65 2.78 -15.78
N ALA A 178 9.89 4.06 -15.53
CA ALA A 178 11.23 4.68 -15.60
C ALA A 178 12.09 4.27 -14.39
N PHE A 179 12.38 2.98 -14.24
CA PHE A 179 13.20 2.45 -13.14
C PHE A 179 14.62 3.06 -13.08
N ASP A 180 15.12 3.56 -14.21
CA ASP A 180 16.40 4.26 -14.30
C ASP A 180 16.44 5.59 -13.53
N LEU A 181 15.28 6.20 -13.29
CA LEU A 181 15.14 7.40 -12.47
C LEU A 181 14.99 7.11 -10.97
N MET A 182 14.87 5.83 -10.60
CA MET A 182 14.67 5.41 -9.22
C MET A 182 15.98 4.94 -8.56
N PRO A 183 16.16 5.16 -7.25
CA PRO A 183 17.32 4.63 -6.52
C PRO A 183 17.22 3.13 -6.29
N MET A 184 17.20 2.35 -7.38
CA MET A 184 16.89 0.91 -7.39
C MET A 184 17.70 0.09 -6.36
N GLY A 185 18.95 0.48 -6.10
CA GLY A 185 19.81 -0.20 -5.12
C GLY A 185 19.42 0.00 -3.64
N LYS A 186 18.44 0.86 -3.35
CA LYS A 186 18.08 1.23 -1.97
C LYS A 186 16.85 0.52 -1.44
N TYR A 187 16.08 -0.18 -2.28
CA TYR A 187 14.85 -0.85 -1.84
C TYR A 187 15.13 -2.22 -1.24
N SER A 188 14.56 -2.47 -0.05
CA SER A 188 14.67 -3.73 0.68
C SER A 188 13.55 -3.85 1.71
N PRO A 189 12.61 -4.80 1.57
CA PRO A 189 11.47 -4.91 2.49
C PRO A 189 11.89 -5.36 3.90
N PHE A 190 12.83 -6.28 4.00
CA PHE A 190 13.24 -6.89 5.27
C PHE A 190 14.75 -6.74 5.51
N GLY A 191 15.29 -5.54 5.19
CA GLY A 191 16.67 -5.20 5.43
C GLY A 191 17.64 -6.15 4.75
N TYR A 192 18.31 -6.97 5.54
CA TYR A 192 19.36 -7.88 5.07
C TYR A 192 18.85 -9.20 4.49
N LEU A 193 17.56 -9.54 4.65
CA LEU A 193 17.04 -10.82 4.14
C LEU A 193 16.83 -10.81 2.64
N TRP A 194 16.25 -9.72 2.14
CA TRP A 194 16.00 -9.51 0.72
C TRP A 194 16.42 -8.10 0.31
N PRO A 195 17.73 -7.85 0.22
CA PRO A 195 18.25 -6.52 -0.07
C PRO A 195 17.95 -6.04 -1.51
N GLN A 196 17.33 -6.88 -2.33
CA GLN A 196 17.15 -6.66 -3.76
C GLN A 196 15.67 -6.76 -4.15
N SER A 197 14.83 -5.93 -3.53
CA SER A 197 13.40 -5.93 -3.82
C SER A 197 13.01 -4.92 -4.90
N VAL A 198 11.84 -5.15 -5.48
CA VAL A 198 11.16 -4.24 -6.39
C VAL A 198 9.65 -4.43 -6.26
N THR A 199 8.90 -3.34 -6.39
CA THR A 199 7.44 -3.38 -6.51
C THR A 199 7.07 -3.43 -7.98
N LEU A 200 6.22 -4.38 -8.38
CA LEU A 200 5.63 -4.51 -9.70
C LEU A 200 4.11 -4.64 -9.60
N GLU A 201 3.43 -4.41 -10.71
CA GLU A 201 1.99 -4.50 -10.84
C GLU A 201 1.66 -5.20 -12.17
N HIS A 202 0.91 -6.30 -12.13
CA HIS A 202 0.40 -6.92 -13.36
C HIS A 202 -1.06 -6.59 -13.60
N SER A 203 -1.81 -6.27 -12.54
CA SER A 203 -3.25 -6.03 -12.63
C SER A 203 -3.70 -4.79 -11.88
N ARG A 204 -4.80 -4.21 -12.33
CA ARG A 204 -5.49 -3.09 -11.68
C ARG A 204 -6.91 -3.47 -11.37
N GLY A 205 -7.31 -3.20 -10.12
CA GLY A 205 -8.65 -3.43 -9.61
C GLY A 205 -8.88 -4.80 -9.01
N CYS A 206 -10.10 -5.01 -8.56
CA CYS A 206 -10.57 -6.24 -7.94
C CYS A 206 -12.04 -6.43 -8.30
N ILE A 207 -12.48 -7.68 -8.38
CA ILE A 207 -13.90 -7.99 -8.68
C ILE A 207 -14.78 -7.99 -7.43
N ASP A 208 -14.16 -7.98 -6.23
CA ASP A 208 -14.88 -7.93 -4.96
C ASP A 208 -15.37 -6.52 -4.63
N ARG A 209 -16.28 -6.47 -3.63
CA ARG A 209 -16.90 -5.24 -3.14
C ARG A 209 -16.77 -5.08 -1.63
N CYS A 210 -15.66 -5.52 -1.02
CA CYS A 210 -15.42 -5.34 0.41
C CYS A 210 -15.60 -3.86 0.78
N ASN A 211 -16.49 -3.58 1.75
CA ASN A 211 -16.89 -2.21 2.07
C ASN A 211 -15.77 -1.34 2.66
N PHE A 212 -14.77 -1.97 3.25
CA PHE A 212 -13.59 -1.31 3.87
C PHE A 212 -12.42 -1.07 2.90
N CYS A 213 -12.46 -1.66 1.68
CA CYS A 213 -11.32 -1.67 0.77
C CYS A 213 -11.39 -0.53 -0.25
N SER A 214 -10.37 0.32 -0.28
CA SER A 214 -10.26 1.43 -1.23
C SER A 214 -9.67 1.01 -2.58
N LEU A 215 -9.06 -0.16 -2.70
CA LEU A 215 -8.35 -0.55 -3.92
C LEU A 215 -9.31 -0.83 -5.08
N TRP A 216 -10.41 -1.55 -4.83
CA TRP A 216 -11.37 -1.81 -5.89
C TRP A 216 -12.17 -0.57 -6.29
N THR A 217 -12.41 0.36 -5.35
CA THR A 217 -13.08 1.62 -5.66
C THR A 217 -12.16 2.54 -6.44
N PHE A 218 -10.89 2.64 -6.08
CA PHE A 218 -9.92 3.49 -6.77
C PHE A 218 -9.69 3.05 -8.23
N TRP A 219 -9.55 1.76 -8.48
CA TRP A 219 -9.33 1.19 -9.80
C TRP A 219 -10.61 0.80 -10.55
N GLY A 220 -11.78 1.11 -9.98
CA GLY A 220 -13.08 0.81 -10.56
C GLY A 220 -13.51 1.83 -11.61
N GLN A 221 -14.62 1.50 -12.30
CA GLN A 221 -15.27 2.43 -13.23
C GLN A 221 -16.13 3.41 -12.45
N HIS A 222 -15.73 4.66 -12.42
CA HIS A 222 -16.46 5.76 -11.78
C HIS A 222 -17.60 6.24 -12.66
N LEU A 223 -18.82 6.25 -12.12
CA LEU A 223 -20.00 6.80 -12.78
C LEU A 223 -20.34 8.17 -12.18
N LYS A 224 -20.50 8.22 -10.86
CA LYS A 224 -20.76 9.45 -10.11
C LYS A 224 -19.94 9.39 -8.82
N THR A 225 -18.97 10.27 -8.70
CA THR A 225 -17.99 10.16 -7.61
C THR A 225 -17.60 11.53 -7.09
N ASP A 226 -18.23 11.89 -5.98
CA ASP A 226 -17.89 13.03 -5.14
C ASP A 226 -18.19 12.65 -3.69
N ILE A 227 -17.20 12.03 -3.04
CA ILE A 227 -17.40 11.50 -1.68
C ILE A 227 -17.61 12.60 -0.65
N GLU A 228 -17.15 13.82 -0.92
CA GLU A 228 -17.36 14.97 -0.05
C GLU A 228 -18.81 15.43 -0.09
N LYS A 229 -19.58 15.04 -1.14
CA LYS A 229 -21.04 15.20 -1.26
C LYS A 229 -21.82 13.92 -1.00
N GLY A 230 -21.16 12.85 -0.55
CA GLY A 230 -21.80 11.57 -0.27
C GLY A 230 -22.08 10.72 -1.53
N GLU A 231 -21.46 11.03 -2.66
CA GLU A 231 -21.65 10.32 -3.92
C GLU A 231 -20.49 9.35 -4.17
N LEU A 232 -20.77 8.06 -4.11
CA LEU A 232 -19.80 6.99 -4.41
C LEU A 232 -20.48 5.90 -5.24
N ASP A 233 -20.48 6.10 -6.57
CA ASP A 233 -21.00 5.14 -7.55
C ASP A 233 -19.85 4.62 -8.41
N VAL A 234 -19.38 3.42 -8.05
CA VAL A 234 -18.22 2.76 -8.66
C VAL A 234 -18.57 1.33 -8.99
N THR A 235 -18.27 0.91 -10.21
CA THR A 235 -18.38 -0.49 -10.62
C THR A 235 -17.00 -1.17 -10.57
N PRO A 236 -16.88 -2.33 -9.91
CA PRO A 236 -15.64 -3.10 -9.90
C PRO A 236 -15.14 -3.41 -11.32
N ARG A 237 -13.85 -3.32 -11.52
CA ARG A 237 -13.16 -3.68 -12.76
C ARG A 237 -11.87 -4.41 -12.42
N TYR A 238 -11.47 -5.30 -13.31
CA TYR A 238 -10.20 -5.99 -13.26
C TYR A 238 -9.59 -5.99 -14.64
N ARG A 239 -8.33 -5.62 -14.75
CA ARG A 239 -7.58 -5.52 -16.01
C ARG A 239 -6.15 -5.95 -15.75
N THR A 240 -5.53 -6.63 -16.72
CA THR A 240 -4.16 -7.15 -16.60
C THR A 240 -3.28 -6.63 -17.72
N LYS A 241 -2.00 -6.57 -17.47
CA LYS A 241 -0.97 -6.61 -18.51
C LYS A 241 -0.91 -8.02 -19.09
N SER A 242 -0.42 -8.17 -20.32
CA SER A 242 -0.14 -9.50 -20.86
C SER A 242 0.97 -10.20 -20.06
N VAL A 243 1.02 -11.51 -20.16
CA VAL A 243 2.09 -12.33 -19.58
C VAL A 243 3.44 -11.92 -20.15
N GLU A 244 3.50 -11.71 -21.46
CA GLU A 244 4.71 -11.31 -22.19
C GLU A 244 5.24 -9.98 -21.66
N ARG A 245 4.38 -8.98 -21.49
CA ARG A 245 4.74 -7.68 -20.93
C ARG A 245 5.30 -7.81 -19.52
N MET A 246 4.65 -8.61 -18.66
CA MET A 246 5.15 -8.79 -17.30
C MET A 246 6.48 -9.51 -17.25
N LEU A 247 6.66 -10.50 -18.08
CA LEU A 247 7.94 -11.22 -18.17
C LEU A 247 9.07 -10.33 -18.69
N GLU A 248 8.77 -9.37 -19.59
CA GLU A 248 9.72 -8.34 -20.03
C GLU A 248 10.10 -7.39 -18.87
N GLU A 249 9.13 -6.89 -18.12
CA GLU A 249 9.39 -6.04 -16.96
C GLU A 249 10.25 -6.76 -15.89
N ILE A 250 9.98 -8.05 -15.66
CA ILE A 250 10.79 -8.88 -14.75
C ILE A 250 12.20 -9.08 -15.29
N ASP A 251 12.36 -9.33 -16.59
CA ASP A 251 13.67 -9.45 -17.23
C ASP A 251 14.51 -8.18 -17.00
N ILE A 252 13.91 -7.00 -17.15
CA ILE A 252 14.57 -5.72 -16.92
C ILE A 252 15.01 -5.60 -15.45
N VAL A 253 14.09 -5.78 -14.51
CA VAL A 253 14.41 -5.57 -13.08
C VAL A 253 15.35 -6.64 -12.55
N TYR A 254 15.25 -7.87 -13.01
CA TYR A 254 16.12 -8.97 -12.61
C TYR A 254 17.53 -8.85 -13.21
N LYS A 255 17.64 -8.68 -14.53
CA LYS A 255 18.93 -8.70 -15.25
C LYS A 255 19.69 -7.38 -15.12
N LYS A 256 19.01 -6.24 -15.30
CA LYS A 256 19.65 -4.93 -15.29
C LYS A 256 19.86 -4.38 -13.88
N TYR A 257 18.87 -4.58 -12.98
CA TYR A 257 18.88 -4.00 -11.64
C TYR A 257 19.15 -5.02 -10.52
N ASN A 258 19.33 -6.30 -10.86
CA ASN A 258 19.56 -7.39 -9.90
C ASN A 258 18.49 -7.45 -8.80
N ARG A 259 17.20 -7.26 -9.17
CA ARG A 259 16.07 -7.35 -8.22
C ARG A 259 15.53 -8.76 -8.21
N LYS A 260 15.62 -9.44 -7.06
CA LYS A 260 15.31 -10.87 -6.92
C LYS A 260 14.12 -11.15 -6.03
N TYR A 261 13.55 -10.10 -5.42
CA TYR A 261 12.35 -10.20 -4.60
C TYR A 261 11.28 -9.24 -5.13
N ILE A 262 10.23 -9.81 -5.72
CA ILE A 262 9.11 -9.03 -6.26
C ILE A 262 8.05 -8.87 -5.19
N ILE A 263 7.59 -7.65 -4.99
CA ILE A 263 6.43 -7.31 -4.18
C ILE A 263 5.34 -6.90 -5.15
N TRP A 264 4.29 -7.70 -5.25
CA TRP A 264 3.18 -7.40 -6.14
C TRP A 264 2.25 -6.37 -5.50
N ALA A 265 2.04 -5.25 -6.20
CA ALA A 265 1.14 -4.17 -5.77
C ALA A 265 -0.33 -4.42 -6.15
N ASP A 266 -0.61 -5.55 -6.74
CA ASP A 266 -1.94 -5.95 -7.18
C ASP A 266 -2.91 -6.07 -6.00
N PRO A 267 -4.14 -5.56 -6.09
CA PRO A 267 -5.17 -5.77 -5.06
C PRO A 267 -5.45 -7.25 -4.76
N THR A 268 -5.34 -8.09 -5.79
CA THR A 268 -5.41 -9.55 -5.73
C THR A 268 -4.67 -10.12 -6.93
N PHE A 269 -3.64 -10.91 -6.69
CA PHE A 269 -2.80 -11.45 -7.76
C PHE A 269 -3.49 -12.56 -8.57
N ASN A 270 -4.15 -13.50 -7.91
CA ASN A 270 -4.63 -14.74 -8.52
C ASN A 270 -6.12 -14.70 -8.96
N VAL A 271 -6.57 -13.58 -9.54
CA VAL A 271 -7.95 -13.46 -10.05
C VAL A 271 -8.13 -14.30 -11.31
N ASP A 272 -7.24 -14.16 -12.28
CA ASP A 272 -7.25 -14.88 -13.56
C ASP A 272 -6.31 -16.09 -13.47
N ASP A 273 -6.91 -17.29 -13.45
CA ASP A 273 -6.18 -18.55 -13.31
C ASP A 273 -5.37 -18.89 -14.58
N LYS A 274 -5.91 -18.62 -15.76
CA LYS A 274 -5.19 -18.84 -17.01
C LYS A 274 -3.95 -17.93 -17.08
N TRP A 275 -4.12 -16.64 -16.79
CA TRP A 275 -3.00 -15.70 -16.75
C TRP A 275 -1.94 -16.16 -15.73
N THR A 276 -2.37 -16.53 -14.53
CA THR A 276 -1.48 -16.99 -13.44
C THR A 276 -0.70 -18.24 -13.84
N ASN A 277 -1.38 -19.21 -14.48
CA ASN A 277 -0.74 -20.42 -14.99
C ASN A 277 0.32 -20.10 -16.05
N ASP A 278 -0.05 -19.34 -17.08
CA ASP A 278 0.82 -19.01 -18.20
C ASP A 278 2.04 -18.17 -17.74
N PHE A 279 1.82 -17.26 -16.78
CA PHE A 279 2.87 -16.48 -16.14
C PHE A 279 3.87 -17.36 -15.38
N CYS A 280 3.39 -18.30 -14.56
CA CYS A 280 4.25 -19.23 -13.84
C CYS A 280 5.06 -20.11 -14.81
N ASP A 281 4.44 -20.62 -15.87
CA ASP A 281 5.13 -21.37 -16.92
C ASP A 281 6.21 -20.51 -17.60
N GLY A 282 5.93 -19.23 -17.83
CA GLY A 282 6.89 -18.26 -18.36
C GLY A 282 8.10 -18.03 -17.44
N LEU A 283 7.88 -17.92 -16.13
CA LEU A 283 8.96 -17.79 -15.14
C LEU A 283 9.80 -19.07 -15.06
N LEU A 284 9.17 -20.22 -15.01
CA LEU A 284 9.86 -21.53 -14.96
C LEU A 284 10.75 -21.75 -16.19
N LYS A 285 10.27 -21.38 -17.39
CA LYS A 285 11.07 -21.43 -18.62
C LYS A 285 12.29 -20.51 -18.58
N ARG A 286 12.19 -19.32 -17.94
CA ARG A 286 13.31 -18.38 -17.77
C ARG A 286 14.36 -18.85 -16.77
N ASN A 287 14.00 -19.80 -15.90
CA ASN A 287 14.87 -20.43 -14.90
C ASN A 287 15.66 -19.40 -14.06
N TYR A 288 14.97 -18.36 -13.57
CA TYR A 288 15.58 -17.40 -12.67
C TYR A 288 16.00 -18.08 -11.37
N LYS A 289 17.28 -17.97 -11.05
CA LYS A 289 17.81 -18.44 -9.76
C LYS A 289 17.53 -17.41 -8.69
N ASP A 290 17.05 -17.84 -7.53
CA ASP A 290 16.79 -16.97 -6.38
C ASP A 290 15.74 -15.87 -6.64
N LEU A 291 14.81 -16.07 -7.56
CA LEU A 291 13.64 -15.21 -7.70
C LEU A 291 12.59 -15.62 -6.67
N HIS A 292 12.15 -14.66 -5.89
CA HIS A 292 11.11 -14.84 -4.88
C HIS A 292 10.08 -13.75 -5.00
N TRP A 293 8.86 -14.03 -4.57
CA TRP A 293 7.82 -13.03 -4.57
C TRP A 293 6.78 -13.19 -3.46
N TRP A 294 6.21 -12.05 -3.14
CA TRP A 294 5.14 -11.83 -2.19
C TRP A 294 3.94 -11.25 -2.93
N ALA A 295 2.73 -11.74 -2.60
CA ALA A 295 1.51 -11.26 -3.23
C ALA A 295 0.32 -11.32 -2.27
N PHE A 296 -0.63 -10.40 -2.50
CA PHE A 296 -1.98 -10.51 -1.95
C PHE A 296 -2.76 -11.58 -2.72
N LEU A 297 -3.26 -12.58 -2.00
CA LEU A 297 -3.96 -13.73 -2.57
C LEU A 297 -5.32 -13.93 -1.90
N ARG A 298 -6.27 -14.41 -2.68
CA ARG A 298 -7.59 -14.79 -2.16
C ARG A 298 -7.63 -16.28 -1.84
N ALA A 299 -8.25 -16.61 -0.70
CA ALA A 299 -8.35 -18.00 -0.27
C ALA A 299 -9.21 -18.87 -1.20
N ASP A 300 -10.34 -18.37 -1.69
CA ASP A 300 -11.21 -19.09 -2.63
C ASP A 300 -10.50 -19.37 -3.97
N TYR A 301 -9.70 -18.42 -4.46
CA TYR A 301 -8.90 -18.63 -5.67
C TYR A 301 -7.71 -19.55 -5.41
N LEU A 302 -7.05 -19.49 -4.25
CA LEU A 302 -6.01 -20.45 -3.91
C LEU A 302 -6.53 -21.89 -3.87
N LEU A 303 -7.77 -22.10 -3.41
CA LEU A 303 -8.39 -23.41 -3.44
C LEU A 303 -8.69 -23.90 -4.86
N ARG A 304 -9.13 -22.99 -5.75
CA ARG A 304 -9.27 -23.25 -7.19
C ARG A 304 -7.91 -23.61 -7.81
N ASP A 305 -6.89 -22.79 -7.53
CA ASP A 305 -5.55 -22.91 -8.09
C ASP A 305 -4.87 -24.21 -7.63
N GLU A 306 -5.11 -24.65 -6.38
CA GLU A 306 -4.65 -25.94 -5.88
C GLU A 306 -5.27 -27.11 -6.66
N LYS A 307 -6.60 -27.07 -6.86
CA LYS A 307 -7.31 -28.11 -7.61
C LYS A 307 -6.85 -28.19 -9.08
N ALA A 308 -6.41 -27.09 -9.65
CA ALA A 308 -5.90 -26.99 -11.02
C ALA A 308 -4.38 -27.23 -11.14
N GLY A 309 -3.65 -27.46 -10.03
CA GLY A 309 -2.19 -27.60 -10.02
C GLY A 309 -1.42 -26.30 -10.24
N ILE A 310 -2.12 -25.16 -10.25
CA ILE A 310 -1.52 -23.84 -10.45
C ILE A 310 -0.76 -23.39 -9.20
N LEU A 311 -1.27 -23.68 -8.01
CA LEU A 311 -0.61 -23.29 -6.76
C LEU A 311 0.78 -23.93 -6.63
N GLU A 312 0.96 -25.18 -7.04
CA GLU A 312 2.27 -25.82 -7.11
C GLU A 312 3.22 -25.06 -8.04
N LYS A 313 2.74 -24.69 -9.24
CA LYS A 313 3.53 -23.87 -10.18
C LYS A 313 3.90 -22.50 -9.59
N MET A 314 2.97 -21.83 -8.90
CA MET A 314 3.25 -20.56 -8.23
C MET A 314 4.41 -20.70 -7.23
N VAL A 315 4.39 -21.76 -6.42
CA VAL A 315 5.46 -22.03 -5.43
C VAL A 315 6.78 -22.37 -6.12
N LEU A 316 6.77 -23.18 -7.16
CA LEU A 316 7.96 -23.50 -7.95
C LEU A 316 8.52 -22.28 -8.69
N ALA A 317 7.65 -21.37 -9.13
CA ALA A 317 8.00 -20.11 -9.77
C ALA A 317 8.43 -19.00 -8.79
N GLY A 318 8.52 -19.30 -7.47
CA GLY A 318 9.09 -18.41 -6.48
C GLY A 318 8.11 -17.77 -5.49
N LEU A 319 6.83 -18.17 -5.44
CA LEU A 319 5.93 -17.74 -4.37
C LEU A 319 6.46 -18.21 -3.01
N THR A 320 6.99 -17.30 -2.23
CA THR A 320 7.52 -17.60 -0.88
C THR A 320 6.71 -16.99 0.23
N HIS A 321 5.91 -15.97 -0.08
CA HIS A 321 5.20 -15.21 0.93
C HIS A 321 3.76 -14.86 0.47
N PRO A 322 2.83 -15.82 0.51
CA PRO A 322 1.42 -15.54 0.32
C PRO A 322 0.87 -14.73 1.50
N LEU A 323 0.27 -13.57 1.21
CA LEU A 323 -0.53 -12.80 2.15
C LEU A 323 -2.01 -12.98 1.81
N ILE A 324 -2.75 -13.53 2.75
CA ILE A 324 -4.16 -13.90 2.56
C ILE A 324 -5.04 -13.06 3.47
N GLY A 325 -6.00 -12.36 2.88
CA GLY A 325 -7.01 -11.64 3.66
C GLY A 325 -7.98 -12.60 4.33
N VAL A 326 -7.75 -12.91 5.60
CA VAL A 326 -8.64 -13.74 6.44
C VAL A 326 -9.82 -12.93 6.94
N GLU A 327 -9.56 -11.72 7.36
CA GLU A 327 -10.40 -10.65 7.87
C GLU A 327 -11.11 -10.98 9.18
N ARG A 328 -11.94 -12.05 9.23
CA ARG A 328 -12.75 -12.37 10.40
C ARG A 328 -12.72 -13.85 10.73
N GLY A 329 -12.96 -14.17 12.02
CA GLY A 329 -12.99 -15.53 12.54
C GLY A 329 -14.32 -16.26 12.34
N CYS A 330 -15.40 -15.56 11.98
CA CYS A 330 -16.70 -16.18 11.71
C CYS A 330 -17.32 -15.70 10.39
N THR A 331 -18.14 -16.56 9.80
CA THR A 331 -18.76 -16.32 8.49
C THR A 331 -19.78 -15.17 8.53
N GLU A 332 -20.44 -14.94 9.65
CA GLU A 332 -21.39 -13.84 9.81
C GLU A 332 -20.70 -12.47 9.74
N ASP A 333 -19.58 -12.32 10.43
CA ASP A 333 -18.79 -11.07 10.39
C ASP A 333 -18.18 -10.81 9.00
N LEU A 334 -17.80 -11.87 8.27
CA LEU A 334 -17.35 -11.74 6.88
C LEU A 334 -18.45 -11.16 5.98
N ARG A 335 -19.72 -11.50 6.22
CA ARG A 335 -20.87 -10.93 5.50
C ARG A 335 -21.06 -9.44 5.83
N LYS A 336 -20.88 -9.03 7.09
CA LYS A 336 -21.00 -7.63 7.52
C LYS A 336 -19.96 -6.73 6.82
N VAL A 337 -18.77 -7.25 6.54
CA VAL A 337 -17.74 -6.53 5.79
C VAL A 337 -17.77 -6.79 4.27
N GLN A 338 -18.86 -7.39 3.78
CA GLN A 338 -19.10 -7.70 2.36
C GLN A 338 -18.03 -8.60 1.71
N LYS A 339 -17.47 -9.52 2.49
CA LYS A 339 -16.60 -10.60 2.00
C LYS A 339 -17.33 -11.94 2.02
N SER A 340 -18.50 -11.97 1.43
CA SER A 340 -19.50 -13.02 1.58
C SER A 340 -19.15 -14.36 0.93
N VAL A 341 -18.19 -14.38 0.00
CA VAL A 341 -17.71 -15.61 -0.65
C VAL A 341 -16.87 -16.46 0.33
N TYR A 342 -16.30 -15.84 1.36
CA TYR A 342 -15.49 -16.54 2.35
C TYR A 342 -16.35 -17.21 3.43
N THR A 343 -15.88 -18.38 3.86
CA THR A 343 -16.32 -19.03 5.08
C THR A 343 -15.10 -19.35 5.94
N ARG A 344 -15.33 -19.53 7.24
CA ARG A 344 -14.26 -19.95 8.17
C ARG A 344 -13.58 -21.24 7.68
N ASP A 345 -14.36 -22.23 7.24
CA ASP A 345 -13.85 -23.53 6.82
C ASP A 345 -13.03 -23.46 5.53
N LEU A 346 -13.46 -22.65 4.55
CA LEU A 346 -12.71 -22.42 3.32
C LEU A 346 -11.31 -21.86 3.60
N VAL A 347 -11.23 -20.83 4.44
CA VAL A 347 -9.94 -20.22 4.80
C VAL A 347 -9.06 -21.22 5.55
N LYS A 348 -9.65 -21.98 6.50
CA LYS A 348 -8.95 -23.04 7.23
C LYS A 348 -8.38 -24.10 6.29
N GLU A 349 -9.16 -24.57 5.32
CA GLU A 349 -8.70 -25.55 4.32
C GLU A 349 -7.48 -25.05 3.58
N VAL A 350 -7.49 -23.80 3.09
CA VAL A 350 -6.37 -23.20 2.36
C VAL A 350 -5.10 -23.13 3.22
N PHE A 351 -5.20 -22.67 4.48
CA PHE A 351 -4.02 -22.62 5.35
C PHE A 351 -3.48 -24.01 5.68
N LEU A 352 -4.34 -25.03 5.80
CA LEU A 352 -3.91 -26.41 6.01
C LEU A 352 -3.25 -27.00 4.75
N ILE A 353 -3.73 -26.68 3.55
CA ILE A 353 -3.07 -27.04 2.29
C ILE A 353 -1.66 -26.42 2.25
N LEU A 354 -1.55 -25.11 2.47
CA LEU A 354 -0.25 -24.43 2.49
C LEU A 354 0.69 -25.00 3.55
N LYS A 355 0.18 -25.37 4.72
CA LYS A 355 0.97 -26.00 5.78
C LYS A 355 1.52 -27.36 5.38
N ASN A 356 0.68 -28.21 4.83
CA ASN A 356 0.98 -29.62 4.63
C ASN A 356 1.69 -29.90 3.30
N LYS A 357 1.29 -29.21 2.22
CA LYS A 357 1.87 -29.42 0.89
C LYS A 357 2.99 -28.43 0.56
N TYR A 358 2.94 -27.20 1.09
CA TYR A 358 3.90 -26.13 0.77
C TYR A 358 4.53 -25.52 2.04
N PRO A 359 5.17 -26.33 2.92
CA PRO A 359 5.68 -25.85 4.20
C PRO A 359 6.79 -24.80 4.10
N GLN A 360 7.39 -24.64 2.91
CA GLN A 360 8.41 -23.64 2.60
C GLN A 360 7.88 -22.21 2.53
N VAL A 361 6.59 -22.01 2.25
CA VAL A 361 6.01 -20.67 2.16
C VAL A 361 5.76 -20.09 3.57
N PHE A 362 5.91 -18.77 3.68
CA PHE A 362 5.61 -18.03 4.90
C PHE A 362 4.16 -17.55 4.84
N ARG A 363 3.28 -18.19 5.60
CA ARG A 363 1.83 -17.98 5.56
C ARG A 363 1.46 -16.77 6.40
N GLN A 364 1.21 -15.64 5.74
CA GLN A 364 0.70 -14.43 6.39
C GLN A 364 -0.81 -14.33 6.21
N GLY A 365 -1.52 -13.92 7.27
CA GLY A 365 -2.95 -13.64 7.22
C GLY A 365 -3.27 -12.29 7.83
N THR A 366 -4.12 -11.50 7.19
CA THR A 366 -4.61 -10.24 7.73
C THR A 366 -5.98 -10.41 8.37
N PHE A 367 -6.17 -9.72 9.50
CA PHE A 367 -7.42 -9.67 10.24
C PHE A 367 -7.81 -8.22 10.48
N ILE A 368 -9.06 -7.91 10.25
CA ILE A 368 -9.63 -6.60 10.56
C ILE A 368 -10.17 -6.63 11.98
N THR A 369 -9.82 -5.63 12.77
CA THR A 369 -10.21 -5.48 14.17
C THR A 369 -10.78 -4.09 14.42
N CYS A 370 -11.31 -3.88 15.62
CA CYS A 370 -11.88 -2.60 16.05
C CYS A 370 -12.99 -2.09 15.12
N LEU A 371 -13.79 -3.01 14.57
CA LEU A 371 -15.02 -2.65 13.89
C LEU A 371 -16.06 -2.17 14.90
N PRO A 372 -17.00 -1.28 14.53
CA PRO A 372 -18.03 -0.77 15.48
C PRO A 372 -18.74 -1.85 16.26
N PHE A 373 -19.07 -2.97 15.61
CA PHE A 373 -19.79 -4.09 16.23
C PHE A 373 -18.89 -5.05 17.03
N ASP A 374 -17.57 -4.86 17.09
CA ASP A 374 -16.67 -5.78 17.79
C ASP A 374 -16.93 -5.78 19.30
N THR A 375 -16.97 -6.99 19.85
CA THR A 375 -16.92 -7.26 21.29
C THR A 375 -15.56 -7.80 21.68
N ARG A 376 -15.29 -7.86 22.99
CA ARG A 376 -14.06 -8.49 23.48
C ARG A 376 -13.95 -9.95 23.03
N GLU A 377 -15.06 -10.66 23.06
CA GLU A 377 -15.15 -12.08 22.67
C GLU A 377 -14.86 -12.26 21.18
N SER A 378 -15.50 -11.45 20.30
CA SER A 378 -15.28 -11.51 18.85
C SER A 378 -13.83 -11.27 18.48
N MET A 379 -13.17 -10.27 19.10
CA MET A 379 -11.76 -9.98 18.86
C MET A 379 -10.86 -11.12 19.38
N LEU A 380 -11.11 -11.67 20.56
CA LEU A 380 -10.32 -12.80 21.09
C LEU A 380 -10.51 -14.08 20.27
N ASP A 381 -11.69 -14.27 19.63
CA ASP A 381 -11.91 -15.41 18.72
C ASP A 381 -11.04 -15.33 17.46
N LEU A 382 -10.67 -14.14 17.00
CA LEU A 382 -9.70 -13.98 15.91
C LEU A 382 -8.35 -14.62 16.24
N VAL A 383 -7.88 -14.48 17.49
CA VAL A 383 -6.63 -15.11 17.94
C VAL A 383 -6.75 -16.62 17.95
N LYS A 384 -7.86 -17.16 18.50
CA LYS A 384 -8.10 -18.60 18.52
C LYS A 384 -8.12 -19.16 17.10
N TYR A 385 -8.79 -18.44 16.21
CA TYR A 385 -8.85 -18.84 14.81
C TYR A 385 -7.50 -18.78 14.11
N ALA A 386 -6.71 -17.74 14.33
CA ALA A 386 -5.35 -17.64 13.81
C ALA A 386 -4.44 -18.80 14.28
N VAL A 387 -4.63 -19.26 15.54
CA VAL A 387 -3.94 -20.44 16.09
C VAL A 387 -4.45 -21.73 15.42
N GLU A 388 -5.76 -21.87 15.24
CA GLU A 388 -6.40 -23.05 14.63
C GLU A 388 -5.92 -23.28 13.19
N ILE A 389 -5.83 -22.23 12.38
CA ILE A 389 -5.36 -22.31 11.00
C ILE A 389 -3.83 -22.32 10.86
N ASP A 390 -3.11 -22.29 11.97
CA ASP A 390 -1.65 -22.39 12.05
C ASP A 390 -0.90 -21.36 11.17
N ILE A 391 -1.32 -20.11 11.21
CA ILE A 391 -0.66 -18.99 10.51
C ILE A 391 0.80 -18.83 10.99
N ASP A 392 1.72 -18.43 10.11
CA ASP A 392 3.08 -18.06 10.51
C ASP A 392 3.13 -16.63 11.07
N TYR A 393 2.32 -15.70 10.50
CA TYR A 393 2.22 -14.33 10.99
C TYR A 393 0.79 -13.79 10.81
N PRO A 394 0.02 -13.63 11.88
CA PRO A 394 -1.24 -12.91 11.84
C PRO A 394 -0.99 -11.41 11.97
N ALA A 395 -1.60 -10.62 11.11
CA ALA A 395 -1.61 -9.17 11.19
C ALA A 395 -2.99 -8.70 11.64
N PHE A 396 -3.11 -8.23 12.88
CA PHE A 396 -4.35 -7.71 13.45
C PHE A 396 -4.36 -6.18 13.31
N HIS A 397 -5.16 -5.67 12.37
CA HIS A 397 -5.22 -4.26 12.06
C HIS A 397 -6.57 -3.65 12.44
N PRO A 398 -6.60 -2.60 13.27
CA PRO A 398 -7.79 -1.77 13.39
C PRO A 398 -8.26 -1.32 12.01
N VAL A 399 -9.56 -1.38 11.77
CA VAL A 399 -10.13 -0.89 10.52
C VAL A 399 -9.89 0.62 10.39
N ALA A 400 -9.34 1.02 9.27
CA ALA A 400 -9.20 2.42 8.91
C ALA A 400 -10.18 2.71 7.74
N PRO A 401 -11.30 3.38 7.99
CA PRO A 401 -12.21 3.80 6.95
C PRO A 401 -11.58 4.96 6.17
N VAL A 402 -10.76 4.62 5.17
CA VAL A 402 -10.08 5.64 4.35
C VAL A 402 -11.05 6.27 3.35
N PRO A 403 -10.84 7.54 2.96
CA PRO A 403 -11.63 8.18 1.91
C PRO A 403 -11.71 7.32 0.64
N GLY A 404 -12.90 7.21 0.05
CA GLY A 404 -13.16 6.37 -1.12
C GLY A 404 -13.65 4.96 -0.81
N THR A 405 -13.82 4.60 0.45
CA THR A 405 -14.47 3.35 0.85
C THR A 405 -15.96 3.57 1.20
N PHE A 406 -16.77 2.54 1.02
CA PHE A 406 -18.17 2.57 1.48
C PHE A 406 -18.25 2.70 3.00
N LEU A 407 -17.33 2.08 3.71
CA LEU A 407 -17.22 2.19 5.16
C LEU A 407 -16.96 3.64 5.61
N TYR A 408 -16.15 4.41 4.87
CA TYR A 408 -15.93 5.82 5.16
C TYR A 408 -17.21 6.64 5.00
N GLN A 409 -17.96 6.41 3.91
CA GLN A 409 -19.25 7.09 3.68
C GLN A 409 -20.27 6.75 4.78
N GLU A 410 -20.34 5.50 5.18
CA GLU A 410 -21.20 5.05 6.27
C GLU A 410 -20.79 5.68 7.61
N ALA A 411 -19.50 5.71 7.89
CA ALA A 411 -18.96 6.29 9.11
C ALA A 411 -19.22 7.82 9.20
N LEU A 412 -19.10 8.54 8.09
CA LEU A 412 -19.47 9.96 8.02
C LEU A 412 -20.97 10.16 8.28
N LYS A 413 -21.82 9.41 7.58
CA LYS A 413 -23.29 9.51 7.71
C LYS A 413 -23.77 9.25 9.14
N ASN A 414 -23.14 8.30 9.82
CA ASN A 414 -23.49 7.87 11.18
C ASN A 414 -22.71 8.64 12.26
N ASN A 415 -21.90 9.64 11.89
CA ASN A 415 -20.99 10.34 12.78
C ASN A 415 -20.17 9.39 13.66
N ALA A 416 -19.63 8.33 13.04
CA ALA A 416 -18.92 7.24 13.71
C ALA A 416 -17.39 7.39 13.67
N LEU A 417 -16.85 8.45 13.05
CA LEU A 417 -15.43 8.77 13.08
C LEU A 417 -15.07 9.51 14.36
N GLU A 418 -14.39 8.83 15.28
CA GLU A 418 -13.84 9.44 16.50
C GLU A 418 -12.50 10.13 16.21
N GLU A 419 -11.68 9.56 15.34
CA GLU A 419 -10.41 10.13 14.94
C GLU A 419 -10.53 10.70 13.50
N LYS A 420 -10.19 11.98 13.36
CA LYS A 420 -10.27 12.70 12.08
C LYS A 420 -8.90 13.08 11.50
N ASP A 421 -7.84 12.93 12.29
CA ASP A 421 -6.48 13.19 11.83
C ASP A 421 -5.96 12.04 10.96
N PHE A 422 -5.84 12.29 9.67
CA PHE A 422 -5.37 11.28 8.72
C PHE A 422 -3.99 10.72 9.03
N ARG A 423 -3.14 11.41 9.80
CA ARG A 423 -1.84 10.89 10.26
C ARG A 423 -1.96 9.68 11.18
N LYS A 424 -3.15 9.42 11.70
CA LYS A 424 -3.47 8.28 12.57
C LYS A 424 -4.14 7.11 11.83
N TYR A 425 -4.32 7.20 10.51
CA TYR A 425 -4.81 6.10 9.68
C TYR A 425 -3.69 5.09 9.38
N ASP A 426 -2.99 4.68 10.43
CA ASP A 426 -1.72 3.97 10.45
C ASP A 426 -1.85 2.45 10.64
N TRP A 427 -3.05 1.89 10.48
CA TRP A 427 -3.40 0.48 10.72
C TRP A 427 -3.11 -0.04 12.14
N ALA A 428 -2.81 0.84 13.07
CA ALA A 428 -2.56 0.52 14.48
C ALA A 428 -3.49 1.30 15.42
N THR A 429 -3.91 2.48 15.00
CA THR A 429 -4.82 3.35 15.75
C THR A 429 -6.26 3.03 15.39
N PRO A 430 -7.14 2.72 16.35
CA PRO A 430 -8.58 2.66 16.10
C PRO A 430 -9.10 4.03 15.62
N ILE A 431 -10.06 4.02 14.70
CA ILE A 431 -10.61 5.24 14.07
C ILE A 431 -12.10 5.40 14.34
N MET A 432 -12.81 4.27 14.42
CA MET A 432 -14.27 4.27 14.48
C MET A 432 -14.78 4.09 15.92
N ARG A 433 -15.92 4.74 16.21
CA ARG A 433 -16.64 4.56 17.47
C ARG A 433 -17.15 3.13 17.60
N SER A 434 -17.05 2.60 18.82
CA SER A 434 -17.62 1.29 19.17
C SER A 434 -19.13 1.40 19.47
N ASP A 435 -19.90 0.46 18.93
CA ASP A 435 -21.33 0.28 19.29
C ASP A 435 -21.49 -0.40 20.67
N ASN A 436 -20.42 -1.02 21.18
CA ASN A 436 -20.39 -1.76 22.44
C ASN A 436 -19.76 -0.97 23.61
N GLY A 437 -19.55 0.34 23.43
CA GLY A 437 -19.12 1.26 24.48
C GLY A 437 -17.62 1.25 24.77
N PHE A 438 -16.78 0.61 23.95
CA PHE A 438 -15.32 0.74 24.10
C PHE A 438 -14.87 2.16 23.77
N SER A 439 -14.03 2.73 24.62
CA SER A 439 -13.24 3.89 24.26
C SER A 439 -12.15 3.51 23.23
N MET A 440 -11.63 4.50 22.51
CA MET A 440 -10.53 4.30 21.54
C MET A 440 -9.30 3.68 22.22
N GLU A 441 -9.01 4.08 23.46
CA GLU A 441 -7.90 3.53 24.24
C GLU A 441 -8.11 2.05 24.60
N GLU A 442 -9.32 1.68 25.00
CA GLU A 442 -9.67 0.28 25.29
C GLU A 442 -9.57 -0.59 24.04
N PHE A 443 -10.07 -0.12 22.89
CA PHE A 443 -9.89 -0.80 21.63
C PHE A 443 -8.41 -0.97 21.26
N ALA A 444 -7.60 0.07 21.39
CA ALA A 444 -6.16 -0.01 21.13
C ALA A 444 -5.46 -1.02 22.05
N LYS A 445 -5.78 -1.00 23.35
CA LYS A 445 -5.24 -1.96 24.33
C LYS A 445 -5.65 -3.39 23.98
N LEU A 446 -6.93 -3.59 23.63
CA LEU A 446 -7.44 -4.89 23.25
C LEU A 446 -6.76 -5.41 21.98
N ASN A 447 -6.61 -4.56 20.96
CA ASN A 447 -5.91 -4.95 19.72
C ASN A 447 -4.46 -5.37 19.97
N MET A 448 -3.75 -4.70 20.87
CA MET A 448 -2.40 -5.13 21.28
C MET A 448 -2.40 -6.44 22.06
N GLU A 449 -3.44 -6.67 22.87
CA GLU A 449 -3.60 -7.93 23.59
C GLU A 449 -3.69 -9.13 22.63
N LEU A 450 -4.28 -8.97 21.43
CA LEU A 450 -4.39 -10.04 20.43
C LEU A 450 -3.02 -10.59 20.04
N ASN A 451 -2.06 -9.70 19.73
CA ASN A 451 -0.70 -10.09 19.36
C ASN A 451 0.02 -10.84 20.50
N LYS A 452 -0.13 -10.37 21.75
CA LYS A 452 0.44 -11.06 22.92
C LYS A 452 -0.17 -12.45 23.10
N ARG A 453 -1.51 -12.56 23.01
CA ARG A 453 -2.20 -13.84 23.17
C ARG A 453 -1.84 -14.83 22.09
N TYR A 454 -1.65 -14.40 20.86
CA TYR A 454 -1.22 -15.27 19.78
C TYR A 454 0.12 -15.95 20.10
N ILE A 455 1.09 -15.20 20.64
CA ILE A 455 2.38 -15.73 21.06
C ILE A 455 2.22 -16.67 22.26
N LEU A 456 1.42 -16.26 23.26
CA LEU A 456 1.22 -17.05 24.49
C LEU A 456 0.51 -18.38 24.23
N TYR A 457 -0.43 -18.43 23.28
CA TYR A 457 -1.12 -19.67 22.91
C TYR A 457 -0.24 -20.64 22.11
N ARG A 458 0.89 -20.16 21.60
CA ARG A 458 1.81 -20.94 20.77
C ARG A 458 3.29 -20.74 21.15
N PRO A 459 3.70 -21.04 22.39
CA PRO A 459 5.05 -20.74 22.86
C PRO A 459 6.15 -21.43 22.02
N HIS A 460 5.86 -22.59 21.43
CA HIS A 460 6.79 -23.32 20.55
C HIS A 460 6.83 -22.78 19.10
N TRP A 461 5.89 -21.91 18.71
CA TRP A 461 5.78 -21.40 17.35
C TRP A 461 7.02 -20.61 16.90
N ILE A 462 7.52 -19.71 17.74
CA ILE A 462 8.74 -18.95 17.47
C ILE A 462 9.92 -19.91 17.24
N PHE A 463 10.13 -20.90 18.13
CA PHE A 463 11.22 -21.85 17.99
C PHE A 463 11.12 -22.65 16.69
N ARG A 464 9.93 -23.14 16.35
CA ARG A 464 9.69 -23.84 15.09
C ARG A 464 10.06 -22.99 13.86
N GLY A 465 9.77 -21.71 13.91
CA GLY A 465 10.11 -20.78 12.84
C GLY A 465 11.60 -20.46 12.76
N LEU A 466 12.24 -20.15 13.89
CA LEU A 466 13.67 -19.82 13.97
C LEU A 466 14.57 -20.97 13.52
N PHE A 467 14.13 -22.22 13.70
CA PHE A 467 14.85 -23.43 13.30
C PHE A 467 14.24 -24.09 12.06
N SER A 468 13.42 -23.37 11.30
CA SER A 468 12.85 -23.89 10.04
C SER A 468 13.95 -24.30 9.07
N PRO A 469 13.83 -25.46 8.39
CA PRO A 469 14.78 -25.87 7.35
C PRO A 469 14.75 -24.92 6.14
N TYR A 470 13.65 -24.20 5.94
CA TYR A 470 13.44 -23.31 4.83
C TYR A 470 14.06 -21.93 5.08
N LYS A 471 15.10 -21.58 4.32
CA LYS A 471 15.93 -20.38 4.49
C LYS A 471 15.09 -19.08 4.59
N HIS A 472 14.14 -18.87 3.68
CA HIS A 472 13.32 -17.64 3.67
C HIS A 472 12.46 -17.54 4.92
N LYS A 473 11.74 -18.61 5.22
CA LYS A 473 10.88 -18.69 6.40
C LYS A 473 11.68 -18.46 7.68
N ARG A 474 12.78 -19.18 7.85
CA ARG A 474 13.69 -19.01 8.99
C ARG A 474 14.19 -17.57 9.09
N GLY A 475 14.58 -16.97 7.96
CA GLY A 475 15.07 -15.60 7.92
C GLY A 475 14.04 -14.58 8.38
N LEU A 476 12.77 -14.73 7.98
CA LEU A 476 11.67 -13.86 8.44
C LEU A 476 11.45 -13.96 9.96
N TYR A 477 11.46 -15.16 10.53
CA TYR A 477 11.32 -15.32 11.98
C TYR A 477 12.48 -14.67 12.74
N TRP A 478 13.74 -14.80 12.27
CA TRP A 478 14.88 -14.11 12.85
C TRP A 478 14.77 -12.60 12.74
N TRP A 479 14.33 -12.10 11.61
CA TRP A 479 14.11 -10.67 11.40
C TRP A 479 13.06 -10.10 12.37
N PHE A 480 11.91 -10.77 12.53
CA PHE A 480 10.88 -10.37 13.49
C PHE A 480 11.41 -10.41 14.93
N LEU A 481 12.09 -11.48 15.32
CA LEU A 481 12.66 -11.58 16.67
C LEU A 481 13.66 -10.47 16.95
N GLN A 482 14.60 -10.22 16.05
CA GLN A 482 15.62 -9.19 16.23
C GLN A 482 15.00 -7.79 16.32
N ASN A 483 14.02 -7.46 15.47
CA ASN A 483 13.34 -6.18 15.54
C ASN A 483 12.53 -6.02 16.83
N THR A 484 11.84 -7.08 17.26
CA THR A 484 11.11 -7.07 18.55
C THR A 484 12.07 -6.84 19.71
N LEU A 485 13.19 -7.57 19.78
CA LEU A 485 14.19 -7.41 20.83
C LEU A 485 14.83 -6.01 20.80
N LYS A 486 15.18 -5.49 19.61
CA LYS A 486 15.69 -4.13 19.46
C LYS A 486 14.70 -3.09 20.02
N MET A 487 13.43 -3.22 19.70
CA MET A 487 12.40 -2.31 20.17
C MET A 487 12.19 -2.40 21.68
N MET A 488 12.15 -3.61 22.23
CA MET A 488 12.08 -3.82 23.68
C MET A 488 13.26 -3.16 24.38
N PHE A 489 14.48 -3.36 23.89
CA PHE A 489 15.70 -2.77 24.45
C PHE A 489 15.63 -1.23 24.42
N LEU A 490 15.27 -0.62 23.30
CA LEU A 490 15.13 0.84 23.19
C LEU A 490 14.06 1.38 24.13
N GLY A 491 12.94 0.68 24.30
CA GLY A 491 11.89 1.05 25.23
C GLY A 491 12.34 1.01 26.68
N VAL A 492 13.05 -0.06 27.09
CA VAL A 492 13.64 -0.18 28.44
C VAL A 492 14.65 0.95 28.68
N MET A 493 15.53 1.24 27.72
CA MET A 493 16.48 2.35 27.82
C MET A 493 15.82 3.70 27.99
N ASP A 494 14.71 3.97 27.28
CA ASP A 494 13.97 5.23 27.45
C ASP A 494 13.35 5.37 28.85
N VAL A 495 12.89 4.27 29.45
CA VAL A 495 12.41 4.24 30.83
C VAL A 495 13.56 4.47 31.82
N VAL A 496 14.67 3.74 31.68
CA VAL A 496 15.85 3.85 32.57
C VAL A 496 16.45 5.26 32.52
N LEU A 497 16.45 5.90 31.35
CA LEU A 497 16.97 7.26 31.17
C LEU A 497 15.96 8.36 31.58
N GLY A 498 14.82 7.98 32.17
CA GLY A 498 13.79 8.91 32.62
C GLY A 498 13.09 9.68 31.48
N LYS A 499 13.27 9.25 30.24
CA LYS A 499 12.70 9.90 29.05
C LYS A 499 11.21 9.63 28.87
N LYS A 500 10.67 8.61 29.54
CA LYS A 500 9.27 8.23 29.57
C LYS A 500 8.87 7.46 30.81
N LYS A 501 7.61 7.65 31.24
CA LYS A 501 6.92 6.66 32.08
C LYS A 501 6.61 5.43 31.23
N PHE A 502 6.75 4.24 31.82
CA PHE A 502 6.37 2.98 31.18
C PHE A 502 4.84 2.95 31.01
N GLU A 503 4.38 3.05 29.79
CA GLU A 503 2.95 3.02 29.42
C GLU A 503 2.56 1.69 28.73
N GLY A 504 3.29 0.63 29.00
CA GLY A 504 3.11 -0.68 28.40
C GLY A 504 3.79 -0.82 27.02
N ILE A 505 3.43 -1.86 26.26
CA ILE A 505 4.12 -2.18 24.98
C ILE A 505 4.00 -1.06 23.96
N THR A 506 2.91 -0.29 23.96
CA THR A 506 2.77 0.89 23.09
C THR A 506 3.79 1.98 23.39
N GLY A 507 4.27 2.06 24.63
CA GLY A 507 5.38 2.93 24.96
C GLY A 507 6.69 2.56 24.26
N PHE A 508 6.87 1.29 23.85
CA PHE A 508 8.02 0.81 23.08
C PHE A 508 7.92 1.09 21.58
N MET A 509 6.72 1.35 21.08
CA MET A 509 6.47 1.57 19.66
C MET A 509 6.44 3.06 19.32
N ARG A 510 7.41 3.83 19.80
CA ARG A 510 7.52 5.22 19.38
C ARG A 510 7.89 5.31 17.91
N LEU A 511 7.07 6.05 17.18
CA LEU A 511 7.50 6.74 15.98
C LEU A 511 8.65 7.66 16.35
N LYS A 512 9.88 7.18 16.21
CA LYS A 512 11.05 8.03 16.40
C LYS A 512 11.36 8.64 15.05
N LYS A 513 11.22 9.96 14.97
CA LYS A 513 11.64 10.75 13.83
C LYS A 513 13.10 10.41 13.51
N PRO A 514 13.42 9.96 12.29
CA PRO A 514 14.80 9.69 11.91
C PRO A 514 15.65 10.96 11.95
N GLY A 515 16.94 10.84 12.30
CA GLY A 515 17.83 11.99 12.38
C GLY A 515 18.01 12.74 11.04
N TRP A 516 17.77 12.07 9.92
CA TRP A 516 17.87 12.66 8.59
C TRP A 516 16.60 13.44 8.15
N TYR A 517 15.49 13.30 8.86
CA TYR A 517 14.17 13.78 8.39
C TYR A 517 14.09 15.31 8.19
N ASP A 518 14.75 16.08 9.02
CA ASP A 518 14.73 17.54 8.91
C ASP A 518 15.94 18.11 8.16
N SER A 519 17.08 17.35 8.12
CA SER A 519 18.35 17.79 7.56
C SER A 519 18.32 18.04 6.05
#